data_626f489da21afaa708babc3fdb135db5
#
_entry.id   626f489da21afaa708babc3fdb135db5
#
_cell.length_a   1.000
_cell.length_b   1.000
_cell.length_c   1.000
_cell.angle_alpha   90.00
_cell.angle_beta   90.00
_cell.angle_gamma   90.00
#
_symmetry.space_group_name_H-M   'P 1'
#
loop_
_entity.id
_entity.type
_entity.pdbx_description
1 polymer ?
#
loop_
_entity_poly.entity_id
_entity_poly.type
_entity_poly.pdbx_seq_one_letter_code
_entity_poly.pdbx_strand_id
1 'polypeptide(L)'
;VCELLDARIPYASRNPDIDALCRNKPRLVILNRADMADPAMTRRWSEAFRARGLMTLETDSKSRRGISRFGPAVRELLSGKLAQYSAKGQVGRTLRVMVVGIPNVGKSTLINAVSGRKGARAENRPGVTRGKQWVTVDQGLELLDTPGILWPRFEDMQVGRHLAYTGAVKEQVVDQEELAAGLMSLLAERYPAVLAERYGIDCAGRSPWELLEAAGRRR
;
A
#
# COMPACT_ATOMS: atom_id res chain seq x y z
N VAL A 1 7.07 -10.62 -8.60
CA VAL A 1 6.62 -9.23 -8.39
C VAL A 1 6.10 -9.10 -6.97
N CYS A 2 6.46 -8.02 -6.30
CA CYS A 2 5.91 -7.63 -5.00
C CYS A 2 4.92 -6.48 -5.23
N GLU A 3 3.63 -6.75 -5.06
CA GLU A 3 2.56 -5.77 -5.17
C GLU A 3 2.29 -5.19 -3.78
N LEU A 4 2.55 -3.89 -3.61
CA LEU A 4 2.35 -3.20 -2.35
C LEU A 4 1.04 -2.42 -2.39
N LEU A 5 0.12 -2.79 -1.49
CA LEU A 5 -1.20 -2.19 -1.32
C LEU A 5 -1.28 -1.44 0.02
N ASP A 6 -2.12 -0.44 0.08
CA ASP A 6 -2.47 0.23 1.33
C ASP A 6 -3.58 -0.58 2.05
N ALA A 7 -3.28 -1.07 3.24
CA ALA A 7 -4.21 -1.92 4.00
C ALA A 7 -5.51 -1.21 4.38
N ARG A 8 -5.53 0.13 4.38
CA ARG A 8 -6.75 0.93 4.64
C ARG A 8 -7.73 0.90 3.46
N ILE A 9 -7.20 0.75 2.24
CA ILE A 9 -7.95 0.80 0.98
C ILE A 9 -7.43 -0.25 -0.03
N PRO A 10 -7.40 -1.56 0.30
CA PRO A 10 -6.74 -2.58 -0.52
C PRO A 10 -7.27 -2.63 -1.95
N TYR A 11 -8.59 -2.50 -2.14
CA TYR A 11 -9.21 -2.47 -3.46
C TYR A 11 -8.78 -1.25 -4.27
N ALA A 12 -8.93 -0.05 -3.71
CA ALA A 12 -8.63 1.20 -4.40
C ALA A 12 -7.12 1.39 -4.67
N SER A 13 -6.25 0.81 -3.85
CA SER A 13 -4.79 0.89 -4.04
C SER A 13 -4.23 -0.15 -5.01
N ARG A 14 -5.07 -1.07 -5.51
CA ARG A 14 -4.67 -2.12 -6.43
C ARG A 14 -4.83 -1.66 -7.88
N ASN A 15 -3.77 -1.82 -8.67
CA ASN A 15 -3.85 -1.57 -10.11
C ASN A 15 -4.76 -2.64 -10.78
N PRO A 16 -5.83 -2.26 -11.50
CA PRO A 16 -6.74 -3.20 -12.15
C PRO A 16 -6.05 -4.11 -13.17
N ASP A 17 -5.00 -3.62 -13.85
CA ASP A 17 -4.29 -4.35 -14.88
C ASP A 17 -3.24 -5.32 -14.35
N ILE A 18 -2.98 -5.32 -13.04
CA ILE A 18 -1.87 -6.07 -12.44
C ILE A 18 -1.96 -7.59 -12.70
N ASP A 19 -3.18 -8.14 -12.76
CA ASP A 19 -3.38 -9.57 -13.02
C ASP A 19 -2.96 -9.92 -14.45
N ALA A 20 -3.29 -9.09 -15.41
CA ALA A 20 -2.90 -9.27 -16.81
C ALA A 20 -1.38 -9.09 -16.99
N LEU A 21 -0.80 -8.04 -16.41
CA LEU A 21 0.62 -7.71 -16.49
C LEU A 21 1.52 -8.76 -15.80
N CYS A 22 1.01 -9.41 -14.75
CA CYS A 22 1.76 -10.37 -13.96
C CYS A 22 1.31 -11.83 -14.16
N ARG A 23 0.55 -12.14 -15.21
CA ARG A 23 -0.06 -13.45 -15.47
C ARG A 23 0.88 -14.63 -15.25
N ASN A 24 2.13 -14.53 -15.69
CA ASN A 24 3.14 -15.59 -15.64
C ASN A 24 4.26 -15.31 -14.63
N LYS A 25 4.02 -14.42 -13.65
CA LYS A 25 5.03 -14.06 -12.65
C LYS A 25 4.53 -14.44 -11.25
N PRO A 26 5.36 -15.13 -10.44
CA PRO A 26 5.06 -15.30 -9.02
C PRO A 26 4.84 -13.94 -8.38
N ARG A 27 3.76 -13.81 -7.58
CA ARG A 27 3.37 -12.54 -7.00
C ARG A 27 3.15 -12.66 -5.49
N LEU A 28 3.77 -11.72 -4.77
CA LEU A 28 3.57 -11.49 -3.36
C LEU A 28 2.76 -10.20 -3.18
N VAL A 29 1.63 -10.27 -2.52
CA VAL A 29 0.83 -9.11 -2.14
C VAL A 29 1.20 -8.69 -0.72
N ILE A 30 1.51 -7.42 -0.51
CA ILE A 30 1.79 -6.87 0.81
C ILE A 30 0.74 -5.83 1.15
N LEU A 31 0.01 -6.05 2.23
CA LEU A 31 -0.89 -5.08 2.84
C LEU A 31 -0.07 -4.24 3.83
N ASN A 32 0.41 -3.08 3.36
CA ASN A 32 1.21 -2.17 4.16
C ASN A 32 0.35 -1.18 4.94
N ARG A 33 0.90 -0.54 5.97
CA ARG A 33 0.17 0.32 6.91
C ARG A 33 -0.95 -0.42 7.66
N ALA A 34 -0.74 -1.69 7.94
CA ALA A 34 -1.69 -2.53 8.67
C ALA A 34 -1.95 -2.04 10.11
N ASP A 35 -1.07 -1.20 10.66
CA ASP A 35 -1.23 -0.48 11.92
C ASP A 35 -2.34 0.59 11.89
N MET A 36 -2.65 1.11 10.70
CA MET A 36 -3.64 2.16 10.46
C MET A 36 -4.94 1.62 9.84
N ALA A 37 -5.08 0.31 9.69
CA ALA A 37 -6.25 -0.35 9.12
C ALA A 37 -6.98 -1.20 10.15
N ASP A 38 -8.26 -1.45 9.91
CA ASP A 38 -9.03 -2.40 10.72
C ASP A 38 -8.41 -3.81 10.61
N PRO A 39 -8.01 -4.44 11.75
CA PRO A 39 -7.36 -5.74 11.71
C PRO A 39 -8.25 -6.87 11.18
N ALA A 40 -9.57 -6.81 11.43
CA ALA A 40 -10.50 -7.82 10.95
C ALA A 40 -10.67 -7.73 9.43
N MET A 41 -10.81 -6.50 8.91
CA MET A 41 -10.88 -6.27 7.47
C MET A 41 -9.56 -6.62 6.77
N THR A 42 -8.42 -6.30 7.38
CA THR A 42 -7.09 -6.66 6.83
C THR A 42 -6.94 -8.17 6.70
N ARG A 43 -7.36 -8.95 7.72
CA ARG A 43 -7.38 -10.43 7.64
C ARG A 43 -8.29 -10.93 6.52
N ARG A 44 -9.51 -10.40 6.41
CA ARG A 44 -10.45 -10.79 5.32
C ARG A 44 -9.87 -10.53 3.94
N TRP A 45 -9.18 -9.41 3.73
CA TRP A 45 -8.47 -9.14 2.49
C TRP A 45 -7.31 -10.10 2.23
N SER A 46 -6.52 -10.41 3.27
CA SER A 46 -5.46 -11.42 3.19
C SER A 46 -6.01 -12.78 2.76
N GLU A 47 -7.13 -13.20 3.35
CA GLU A 47 -7.81 -14.45 3.01
C GLU A 47 -8.35 -14.44 1.58
N ALA A 48 -8.98 -13.36 1.15
CA ALA A 48 -9.47 -13.20 -0.20
C ALA A 48 -8.36 -13.28 -1.27
N PHE A 49 -7.19 -12.70 -1.00
CA PHE A 49 -6.04 -12.83 -1.89
C PHE A 49 -5.47 -14.25 -1.90
N ARG A 50 -5.39 -14.91 -0.73
CA ARG A 50 -4.94 -16.32 -0.62
C ARG A 50 -5.88 -17.28 -1.35
N ALA A 51 -7.18 -17.08 -1.27
CA ALA A 51 -8.17 -17.85 -2.02
C ALA A 51 -8.00 -17.73 -3.54
N ARG A 52 -7.37 -16.65 -4.02
CA ARG A 52 -6.97 -16.46 -5.43
C ARG A 52 -5.57 -17.01 -5.76
N GLY A 53 -4.96 -17.76 -4.85
CA GLY A 53 -3.61 -18.33 -5.02
C GLY A 53 -2.47 -17.33 -4.85
N LEU A 54 -2.72 -16.17 -4.25
CA LEU A 54 -1.69 -15.16 -4.02
C LEU A 54 -1.13 -15.27 -2.60
N MET A 55 0.18 -15.27 -2.48
CA MET A 55 0.83 -15.16 -1.18
C MET A 55 0.65 -13.75 -0.63
N THR A 56 0.34 -13.62 0.67
CA THR A 56 0.08 -12.32 1.31
C THR A 56 0.90 -12.11 2.57
N LEU A 57 1.33 -10.88 2.78
CA LEU A 57 1.93 -10.40 4.03
C LEU A 57 1.22 -9.13 4.51
N GLU A 58 1.08 -8.99 5.82
CA GLU A 58 0.64 -7.78 6.48
C GLU A 58 1.85 -7.10 7.11
N THR A 59 2.06 -5.81 6.83
CA THR A 59 3.24 -5.09 7.29
C THR A 59 2.89 -3.68 7.78
N ASP A 60 3.68 -3.21 8.74
CA ASP A 60 3.91 -1.80 8.99
C ASP A 60 5.39 -1.53 8.72
N SER A 61 5.66 -0.95 7.55
CA SER A 61 7.03 -0.68 7.13
C SER A 61 7.72 0.39 7.98
N LYS A 62 6.96 1.26 8.66
CA LYS A 62 7.50 2.32 9.52
C LYS A 62 8.01 1.77 10.84
N SER A 63 7.22 0.95 11.53
CA SER A 63 7.61 0.27 12.78
C SER A 63 8.40 -1.02 12.53
N ARG A 64 8.54 -1.45 11.28
CA ARG A 64 9.17 -2.71 10.85
C ARG A 64 8.39 -3.97 11.26
N ARG A 65 7.14 -3.86 11.70
CA ARG A 65 6.29 -5.01 12.01
C ARG A 65 6.01 -5.83 10.75
N GLY A 66 6.21 -7.15 10.81
CA GLY A 66 6.01 -8.08 9.71
C GLY A 66 7.13 -8.10 8.66
N ILE A 67 8.12 -7.19 8.71
CA ILE A 67 9.20 -7.07 7.73
C ILE A 67 10.12 -8.29 7.72
N SER A 68 10.40 -8.89 8.88
CA SER A 68 11.26 -10.10 8.98
C SER A 68 10.73 -11.30 8.17
N ARG A 69 9.42 -11.33 7.89
CA ARG A 69 8.77 -12.38 7.09
C ARG A 69 8.97 -12.20 5.59
N PHE A 70 9.42 -11.04 5.13
CA PHE A 70 9.53 -10.74 3.69
C PHE A 70 10.53 -11.66 2.97
N GLY A 71 11.76 -11.76 3.45
CA GLY A 71 12.78 -12.62 2.84
C GLY A 71 12.38 -14.09 2.75
N PRO A 72 11.93 -14.72 3.87
CA PRO A 72 11.36 -16.07 3.86
C PRO A 72 10.22 -16.24 2.85
N ALA A 73 9.24 -15.33 2.81
CA ALA A 73 8.10 -15.41 1.88
C ALA A 73 8.54 -15.34 0.41
N VAL A 74 9.50 -14.49 0.08
CA VAL A 74 10.06 -14.42 -1.29
C VAL A 74 10.76 -15.72 -1.68
N ARG A 75 11.54 -16.30 -0.78
CA ARG A 75 12.23 -17.58 -1.03
C ARG A 75 11.24 -18.74 -1.18
N GLU A 76 10.23 -18.81 -0.36
CA GLU A 76 9.12 -19.76 -0.46
C GLU A 76 8.39 -19.63 -1.81
N LEU A 77 7.96 -18.41 -2.17
CA LEU A 77 7.27 -18.12 -3.43
C LEU A 77 8.10 -18.50 -4.66
N LEU A 78 9.43 -18.41 -4.57
CA LEU A 78 10.37 -18.69 -5.66
C LEU A 78 11.07 -20.05 -5.52
N SER A 79 10.66 -20.92 -4.59
CA SER A 79 11.30 -22.20 -4.29
C SER A 79 11.48 -23.08 -5.52
N GLY A 80 10.45 -23.19 -6.38
CA GLY A 80 10.53 -23.93 -7.63
C GLY A 80 11.60 -23.38 -8.61
N LYS A 81 11.77 -22.06 -8.67
CA LYS A 81 12.84 -21.43 -9.48
C LYS A 81 14.21 -21.67 -8.87
N LEU A 82 14.34 -21.61 -7.56
CA LEU A 82 15.60 -21.89 -6.86
C LEU A 82 16.04 -23.34 -7.10
N ALA A 83 15.09 -24.29 -7.04
CA ALA A 83 15.36 -25.69 -7.36
C ALA A 83 15.85 -25.88 -8.81
N GLN A 84 15.22 -25.21 -9.78
CA GLN A 84 15.67 -25.21 -11.18
C GLN A 84 17.06 -24.63 -11.37
N TYR A 85 17.41 -23.55 -10.65
CA TYR A 85 18.75 -22.97 -10.69
C TYR A 85 19.80 -23.91 -10.12
N SER A 86 19.49 -24.53 -8.97
CA SER A 86 20.38 -25.53 -8.34
C SER A 86 20.62 -26.73 -9.26
N ALA A 87 19.57 -27.25 -9.90
CA ALA A 87 19.68 -28.36 -10.83
C ALA A 87 20.55 -28.03 -12.07
N LYS A 88 20.68 -26.76 -12.43
CA LYS A 88 21.54 -26.25 -13.50
C LYS A 88 22.93 -25.81 -13.03
N GLY A 89 23.32 -26.14 -11.81
CA GLY A 89 24.61 -25.73 -11.22
C GLY A 89 24.72 -24.23 -10.90
N GLN A 90 23.64 -23.47 -10.97
CA GLN A 90 23.60 -22.03 -10.71
C GLN A 90 23.29 -21.76 -9.23
N VAL A 91 24.12 -22.27 -8.34
CA VAL A 91 23.98 -22.07 -6.90
C VAL A 91 24.31 -20.63 -6.54
N GLY A 92 23.52 -20.00 -5.63
CA GLY A 92 23.76 -18.62 -5.17
C GLY A 92 23.27 -17.52 -6.09
N ARG A 93 22.48 -17.83 -7.11
CA ARG A 93 21.93 -16.83 -8.01
C ARG A 93 21.02 -15.85 -7.28
N THR A 94 21.27 -14.56 -7.46
CA THR A 94 20.50 -13.48 -6.85
C THR A 94 19.04 -13.46 -7.32
N LEU A 95 18.11 -13.48 -6.39
CA LEU A 95 16.68 -13.28 -6.63
C LEU A 95 16.41 -11.80 -6.85
N ARG A 96 15.72 -11.48 -7.92
CA ARG A 96 15.33 -10.11 -8.27
C ARG A 96 13.85 -9.93 -8.14
N VAL A 97 13.42 -9.00 -7.30
CA VAL A 97 12.01 -8.70 -7.03
C VAL A 97 11.72 -7.25 -7.37
N MET A 98 10.78 -7.04 -8.28
CA MET A 98 10.24 -5.71 -8.57
C MET A 98 9.17 -5.36 -7.55
N VAL A 99 9.26 -4.18 -6.93
CA VAL A 99 8.25 -3.64 -6.02
C VAL A 99 7.39 -2.64 -6.79
N VAL A 100 6.10 -2.92 -6.89
CA VAL A 100 5.11 -2.08 -7.58
C VAL A 100 4.01 -1.64 -6.63
N GLY A 101 3.36 -0.54 -6.94
CA GLY A 101 2.25 0.02 -6.16
C GLY A 101 2.04 1.50 -6.45
N ILE A 102 0.94 2.02 -5.95
CA ILE A 102 0.56 3.43 -6.11
C ILE A 102 1.57 4.40 -5.46
N PRO A 103 1.53 5.69 -5.77
CA PRO A 103 2.30 6.69 -5.03
C PRO A 103 1.95 6.66 -3.53
N ASN A 104 2.90 7.01 -2.69
CA ASN A 104 2.76 7.10 -1.24
C ASN A 104 2.31 5.84 -0.48
N VAL A 105 2.18 4.68 -1.12
CA VAL A 105 1.83 3.41 -0.44
C VAL A 105 2.94 2.91 0.49
N GLY A 106 4.16 3.47 0.37
CA GLY A 106 5.30 3.15 1.21
C GLY A 106 6.34 2.21 0.58
N LYS A 107 6.48 2.18 -0.77
CA LYS A 107 7.45 1.33 -1.48
C LYS A 107 8.89 1.53 -0.99
N SER A 108 9.40 2.74 -1.05
CA SER A 108 10.76 3.04 -0.61
C SER A 108 10.95 2.83 0.90
N THR A 109 9.90 3.05 1.70
CA THR A 109 9.92 2.74 3.15
C THR A 109 10.03 1.23 3.39
N LEU A 110 9.26 0.42 2.66
CA LEU A 110 9.35 -1.05 2.71
C LEU A 110 10.76 -1.51 2.33
N ILE A 111 11.29 -1.01 1.22
CA ILE A 111 12.61 -1.37 0.71
C ILE A 111 13.69 -1.05 1.74
N ASN A 112 13.64 0.15 2.33
CA ASN A 112 14.56 0.55 3.41
C ASN A 112 14.40 -0.31 4.66
N ALA A 113 13.18 -0.66 5.04
CA ALA A 113 12.93 -1.52 6.19
C ALA A 113 13.46 -2.94 5.98
N VAL A 114 13.29 -3.49 4.77
CA VAL A 114 13.74 -4.83 4.39
C VAL A 114 15.28 -4.89 4.27
N SER A 115 15.90 -3.88 3.64
CA SER A 115 17.35 -3.84 3.44
C SER A 115 18.16 -3.47 4.70
N GLY A 116 17.48 -2.97 5.72
CA GLY A 116 18.17 -2.47 6.92
C GLY A 116 18.98 -1.18 6.70
N ARG A 117 18.91 -0.59 5.52
CA ARG A 117 19.68 0.60 5.10
C ARG A 117 18.75 1.70 4.60
N LYS A 118 19.18 2.97 4.72
CA LYS A 118 18.47 4.11 4.11
C LYS A 118 18.97 4.30 2.66
N GLY A 119 18.74 3.30 1.81
CA GLY A 119 19.21 3.32 0.40
C GLY A 119 18.20 3.91 -0.59
N ALA A 120 16.92 3.84 -0.30
CA ALA A 120 15.86 4.39 -1.13
C ALA A 120 15.31 5.69 -0.52
N ARG A 121 15.06 6.71 -1.35
CA ARG A 121 14.45 7.97 -0.90
C ARG A 121 12.99 7.71 -0.52
N ALA A 122 12.64 7.95 0.74
CA ALA A 122 11.30 7.80 1.27
C ALA A 122 10.79 9.16 1.80
N GLU A 123 9.80 9.72 1.13
CA GLU A 123 9.09 10.93 1.55
C GLU A 123 7.57 10.73 1.38
N ASN A 124 6.77 11.47 2.15
CA ASN A 124 5.30 11.40 2.05
C ASN A 124 4.72 12.27 0.92
N ARG A 125 5.46 12.44 -0.20
CA ARG A 125 5.01 13.20 -1.36
C ARG A 125 4.95 12.34 -2.60
N PRO A 126 3.90 12.43 -3.45
CA PRO A 126 3.83 11.71 -4.70
C PRO A 126 4.98 12.10 -5.65
N GLY A 127 5.62 11.09 -6.26
CA GLY A 127 6.66 11.30 -7.29
C GLY A 127 8.07 11.51 -6.76
N VAL A 128 8.37 11.14 -5.51
CA VAL A 128 9.72 11.23 -4.92
C VAL A 128 10.72 10.30 -5.61
N THR A 129 10.31 9.06 -5.89
CA THR A 129 11.12 8.12 -6.66
C THR A 129 10.98 8.44 -8.15
N ARG A 130 12.02 9.06 -8.73
CA ARG A 130 12.01 9.50 -10.14
C ARG A 130 12.58 8.47 -11.11
N GLY A 131 13.28 7.44 -10.64
CA GLY A 131 13.92 6.44 -11.46
C GLY A 131 13.89 5.05 -10.85
N LYS A 132 14.29 4.05 -11.62
CA LYS A 132 14.42 2.65 -11.16
C LYS A 132 15.75 2.51 -10.43
N GLN A 133 15.74 1.94 -9.23
CA GLN A 133 16.95 1.71 -8.43
C GLN A 133 16.94 0.29 -7.85
N TRP A 134 18.06 -0.45 -8.04
CA TRP A 134 18.27 -1.72 -7.37
C TRP A 134 18.81 -1.52 -5.97
N VAL A 135 18.23 -2.20 -5.01
CA VAL A 135 18.64 -2.19 -3.59
C VAL A 135 18.91 -3.63 -3.16
N THR A 136 20.14 -3.90 -2.76
CA THR A 136 20.52 -5.20 -2.19
C THR A 136 19.95 -5.31 -0.78
N VAL A 137 19.24 -6.39 -0.50
CA VAL A 137 18.65 -6.69 0.80
C VAL A 137 19.60 -7.56 1.63
N ASP A 138 19.99 -8.69 1.04
CA ASP A 138 20.96 -9.63 1.62
C ASP A 138 21.75 -10.33 0.48
N GLN A 139 22.61 -11.29 0.88
CA GLN A 139 23.29 -12.13 -0.11
C GLN A 139 22.24 -12.98 -0.84
N GLY A 140 21.93 -12.61 -2.07
CA GLY A 140 21.02 -13.33 -2.95
C GLY A 140 19.63 -12.74 -3.10
N LEU A 141 19.34 -11.54 -2.57
CA LEU A 141 18.07 -10.84 -2.79
C LEU A 141 18.27 -9.36 -3.10
N GLU A 142 17.77 -8.93 -4.26
CA GLU A 142 17.73 -7.54 -4.70
C GLU A 142 16.30 -7.10 -4.96
N LEU A 143 15.96 -5.88 -4.54
CA LEU A 143 14.69 -5.23 -4.79
C LEU A 143 14.87 -4.11 -5.81
N LEU A 144 13.96 -4.03 -6.79
CA LEU A 144 13.86 -2.91 -7.70
C LEU A 144 12.82 -1.93 -7.15
N ASP A 145 13.26 -0.77 -6.69
CA ASP A 145 12.37 0.36 -6.39
C ASP A 145 11.88 0.98 -7.69
N THR A 146 10.58 1.14 -7.80
CA THR A 146 9.93 1.74 -8.96
C THR A 146 9.14 2.97 -8.56
N PRO A 147 9.04 3.99 -9.43
CA PRO A 147 8.09 5.07 -9.22
C PRO A 147 6.69 4.54 -8.94
N GLY A 148 5.95 5.23 -8.08
CA GLY A 148 4.52 4.94 -7.90
C GLY A 148 3.75 5.31 -9.16
N ILE A 149 2.92 4.39 -9.63
CA ILE A 149 2.13 4.57 -10.85
C ILE A 149 0.66 4.47 -10.49
N LEU A 150 -0.11 5.49 -10.86
CA LEU A 150 -1.55 5.44 -10.94
C LEU A 150 -1.96 5.20 -12.39
N TRP A 151 -3.05 4.50 -12.60
CA TRP A 151 -3.64 4.34 -13.93
C TRP A 151 -4.36 5.61 -14.38
N PRO A 152 -4.48 5.88 -15.69
CA PRO A 152 -4.87 7.19 -16.23
C PRO A 152 -6.31 7.61 -15.91
N ARG A 153 -7.21 6.67 -15.70
CA ARG A 153 -8.63 6.93 -15.43
C ARG A 153 -9.14 6.05 -14.31
N PHE A 154 -9.89 6.65 -13.40
CA PHE A 154 -10.65 5.93 -12.38
C PHE A 154 -12.07 5.74 -12.91
N GLU A 155 -12.44 4.50 -13.21
CA GLU A 155 -13.80 4.17 -13.64
C GLU A 155 -14.80 4.38 -12.50
N ASP A 156 -14.35 4.18 -11.27
CA ASP A 156 -15.10 4.40 -10.04
C ASP A 156 -14.62 5.67 -9.32
N MET A 157 -15.51 6.64 -9.20
CA MET A 157 -15.24 7.90 -8.49
C MET A 157 -14.89 7.68 -7.00
N GLN A 158 -15.42 6.63 -6.37
CA GLN A 158 -15.09 6.30 -4.99
C GLN A 158 -13.64 5.84 -4.85
N VAL A 159 -13.13 5.08 -5.81
CA VAL A 159 -11.71 4.71 -5.87
C VAL A 159 -10.83 5.96 -5.91
N GLY A 160 -11.16 6.93 -6.76
CA GLY A 160 -10.46 8.21 -6.85
C GLY A 160 -10.45 8.97 -5.52
N ARG A 161 -11.60 9.05 -4.83
CA ARG A 161 -11.72 9.68 -3.50
C ARG A 161 -10.88 8.97 -2.45
N HIS A 162 -10.94 7.65 -2.37
CA HIS A 162 -10.14 6.87 -1.42
C HIS A 162 -8.62 7.05 -1.64
N LEU A 163 -8.19 7.11 -2.90
CA LEU A 163 -6.80 7.39 -3.25
C LEU A 163 -6.38 8.81 -2.83
N ALA A 164 -7.27 9.79 -3.00
CA ALA A 164 -7.02 11.17 -2.57
C ALA A 164 -6.96 11.27 -1.04
N TYR A 165 -7.89 10.66 -0.28
CA TYR A 165 -7.87 10.62 1.19
C TYR A 165 -6.58 10.03 1.77
N THR A 166 -5.94 9.12 1.05
CA THR A 166 -4.69 8.48 1.48
C THR A 166 -3.43 9.14 0.94
N GLY A 167 -3.57 10.23 0.19
CA GLY A 167 -2.46 11.00 -0.35
C GLY A 167 -1.75 10.35 -1.54
N ALA A 168 -2.41 9.41 -2.24
CA ALA A 168 -1.88 8.79 -3.45
C ALA A 168 -1.98 9.71 -4.68
N VAL A 169 -2.92 10.66 -4.66
CA VAL A 169 -3.12 11.71 -5.66
C VAL A 169 -2.45 12.99 -5.19
N LYS A 170 -1.91 13.79 -6.12
CA LYS A 170 -1.31 15.10 -5.81
C LYS A 170 -2.38 16.08 -5.36
N GLU A 171 -2.11 16.82 -4.29
CA GLU A 171 -3.02 17.82 -3.70
C GLU A 171 -3.48 18.88 -4.71
N GLN A 172 -2.62 19.26 -5.66
CA GLN A 172 -2.92 20.28 -6.68
C GLN A 172 -3.99 19.86 -7.72
N VAL A 173 -4.38 18.59 -7.73
CA VAL A 173 -5.31 18.01 -8.73
C VAL A 173 -6.72 17.85 -8.15
N VAL A 174 -6.91 18.06 -6.85
CA VAL A 174 -8.18 17.86 -6.14
C VAL A 174 -8.57 19.13 -5.39
N ASP A 175 -9.86 19.41 -5.36
CA ASP A 175 -10.41 20.40 -4.44
C ASP A 175 -10.31 19.86 -3.02
N GLN A 176 -9.48 20.49 -2.20
CA GLN A 176 -9.18 20.02 -0.86
C GLN A 176 -10.36 20.18 0.10
N GLU A 177 -11.18 21.23 -0.08
CA GLU A 177 -12.34 21.48 0.75
C GLU A 177 -13.44 20.46 0.45
N GLU A 178 -13.73 20.22 -0.83
CA GLU A 178 -14.69 19.20 -1.25
C GLU A 178 -14.24 17.80 -0.78
N LEU A 179 -12.94 17.50 -0.92
CA LEU A 179 -12.37 16.24 -0.47
C LEU A 179 -12.50 16.08 1.06
N ALA A 180 -12.23 17.14 1.83
CA ALA A 180 -12.33 17.13 3.28
C ALA A 180 -13.81 16.98 3.73
N ALA A 181 -14.73 17.70 3.11
CA ALA A 181 -16.17 17.57 3.39
C ALA A 181 -16.67 16.15 3.09
N GLY A 182 -16.25 15.59 1.95
CA GLY A 182 -16.56 14.20 1.58
C GLY A 182 -16.00 13.17 2.56
N LEU A 183 -14.79 13.41 3.10
CA LEU A 183 -14.22 12.56 4.15
C LEU A 183 -15.02 12.66 5.45
N MET A 184 -15.44 13.86 5.85
CA MET A 184 -16.28 14.07 7.05
C MET A 184 -17.62 13.33 6.91
N SER A 185 -18.24 13.36 5.74
CA SER A 185 -19.46 12.58 5.45
C SER A 185 -19.24 11.08 5.63
N LEU A 186 -18.18 10.54 5.03
CA LEU A 186 -17.82 9.12 5.15
C LEU A 186 -17.57 8.69 6.61
N LEU A 187 -16.87 9.54 7.35
CA LEU A 187 -16.55 9.27 8.75
C LEU A 187 -17.80 9.37 9.64
N ALA A 188 -18.69 10.33 9.37
CA ALA A 188 -19.96 10.47 10.11
C ALA A 188 -20.88 9.27 9.89
N GLU A 189 -20.91 8.72 8.69
CA GLU A 189 -21.69 7.53 8.36
C GLU A 189 -21.13 6.27 9.04
N ARG A 190 -19.79 6.09 8.99
CA ARG A 190 -19.15 4.82 9.39
C ARG A 190 -18.59 4.81 10.80
N TYR A 191 -18.16 5.96 11.29
CA TYR A 191 -17.43 6.12 12.55
C TYR A 191 -17.88 7.34 13.36
N PRO A 192 -19.21 7.53 13.59
CA PRO A 192 -19.72 8.74 14.27
C PRO A 192 -19.15 8.87 15.68
N ALA A 193 -18.98 7.76 16.41
CA ALA A 193 -18.40 7.77 17.74
C ALA A 193 -16.96 8.30 17.76
N VAL A 194 -16.15 7.99 16.74
CA VAL A 194 -14.77 8.49 16.63
C VAL A 194 -14.74 10.00 16.38
N LEU A 195 -15.68 10.53 15.58
CA LEU A 195 -15.80 11.97 15.38
C LEU A 195 -16.27 12.69 16.67
N ALA A 196 -17.21 12.09 17.39
CA ALA A 196 -17.66 12.62 18.68
C ALA A 196 -16.51 12.64 19.69
N GLU A 197 -15.76 11.55 19.83
CA GLU A 197 -14.62 11.46 20.75
C GLU A 197 -13.52 12.47 20.39
N ARG A 198 -13.13 12.53 19.11
CA ARG A 198 -11.98 13.35 18.67
C ARG A 198 -12.28 14.83 18.60
N TYR A 199 -13.46 15.21 18.12
CA TYR A 199 -13.83 16.60 17.85
C TYR A 199 -15.03 17.10 18.68
N GLY A 200 -15.66 16.24 19.47
CA GLY A 200 -16.86 16.60 20.24
C GLY A 200 -18.04 16.98 19.34
N ILE A 201 -18.17 16.34 18.19
CA ILE A 201 -19.18 16.65 17.18
C ILE A 201 -20.30 15.62 17.26
N ASP A 202 -21.54 16.09 17.41
CA ASP A 202 -22.71 15.29 17.09
C ASP A 202 -22.91 15.30 15.58
N CYS A 203 -22.90 14.12 14.98
CA CYS A 203 -23.01 13.95 13.52
C CYS A 203 -24.46 13.96 13.02
N ALA A 204 -25.45 13.84 13.92
CA ALA A 204 -26.85 13.69 13.53
C ALA A 204 -27.37 14.94 12.81
N GLY A 205 -27.95 14.73 11.62
CA GLY A 205 -28.62 15.79 10.84
C GLY A 205 -27.73 16.88 10.26
N ARG A 206 -26.39 16.74 10.35
CA ARG A 206 -25.45 17.73 9.83
C ARG A 206 -25.01 17.40 8.41
N SER A 207 -24.90 18.44 7.59
CA SER A 207 -24.28 18.34 6.25
C SER A 207 -22.76 18.12 6.36
N PRO A 208 -22.10 17.60 5.29
CA PRO A 208 -20.65 17.42 5.25
C PRO A 208 -19.85 18.69 5.57
N TRP A 209 -20.34 19.84 5.12
CA TRP A 209 -19.71 21.14 5.34
C TRP A 209 -19.84 21.61 6.80
N GLU A 210 -21.00 21.43 7.42
CA GLU A 210 -21.19 21.73 8.84
C GLU A 210 -20.32 20.86 9.74
N LEU A 211 -20.12 19.59 9.36
CA LEU A 211 -19.19 18.70 10.06
C LEU A 211 -17.75 19.17 9.93
N LEU A 212 -17.34 19.58 8.72
CA LEU A 212 -15.99 20.09 8.46
C LEU A 212 -15.72 21.37 9.25
N GLU A 213 -16.67 22.32 9.22
CA GLU A 213 -16.57 23.57 9.96
C GLU A 213 -16.51 23.34 11.48
N ALA A 214 -17.37 22.46 12.01
CA ALA A 214 -17.38 22.09 13.41
C ALA A 214 -16.04 21.45 13.84
N ALA A 215 -15.42 20.61 13.00
CA ALA A 215 -14.11 20.03 13.26
C ALA A 215 -13.00 21.10 13.24
N GLY A 216 -13.06 22.05 12.30
CA GLY A 216 -12.12 23.17 12.20
C GLY A 216 -12.13 24.09 13.42
N ARG A 217 -13.30 24.38 13.97
CA ARG A 217 -13.45 25.23 15.17
C ARG A 217 -12.90 24.59 16.46
N ARG A 218 -12.72 23.26 16.47
CA ARG A 218 -12.24 22.49 17.62
C ARG A 218 -10.73 22.20 17.60
N ARG A 219 -10.06 22.54 16.53
CA ARG A 219 -8.63 22.33 16.34
C ARG A 219 -7.81 23.56 16.73
#